data_69a1c16628a5060cc9e6a9147bf71d0e
#
_entry.id   69a1c16628a5060cc9e6a9147bf71d0e
#
_cell.length_a   1.000
_cell.length_b   1.000
_cell.length_c   1.000
_cell.angle_alpha   90.00
_cell.angle_beta   90.00
_cell.angle_gamma   90.00
#
_symmetry.space_group_name_H-M   'P 1'
#
loop_
_entity.id
_entity.type
_entity.pdbx_description
1 polymer ?
#
loop_
_entity_poly.entity_id
_entity_poly.type
_entity_poly.pdbx_seq_one_letter_code
_entity_poly.pdbx_strand_id
1 'polypeptide(L)'
;MKKFLNAFSLLAFIFVIAFLFTQWDSLPEKVPVHYNEMGNVNRLGNKEELFLLPLLGTILWVVLTILEKYPHLYNYLNLTNDNRVTQYKNGKLMVNVLKNELVLLFSFLILQSVRVATGAAEGLGAAFGTIFLTVIFGNILFFLIRILRS
;
A
#
# COMPACT_ATOMS: atom_id res chain seq x y z
N MET A 1 -2.52 14.83 -11.52
CA MET A 1 -2.24 13.40 -11.28
C MET A 1 -2.08 13.08 -9.78
N LYS A 2 -1.09 13.64 -9.02
CA LYS A 2 -0.90 13.34 -7.59
C LYS A 2 -2.14 13.55 -6.71
N LYS A 3 -2.84 14.71 -6.83
CA LYS A 3 -4.04 15.00 -6.04
C LYS A 3 -5.14 13.97 -6.24
N PHE A 4 -5.36 13.57 -7.50
CA PHE A 4 -6.36 12.55 -7.83
C PHE A 4 -5.99 11.19 -7.24
N LEU A 5 -4.72 10.75 -7.40
CA LEU A 5 -4.25 9.48 -6.85
C LEU A 5 -4.35 9.44 -5.33
N ASN A 6 -3.94 10.53 -4.65
CA ASN A 6 -4.06 10.66 -3.19
C ASN A 6 -5.53 10.62 -2.73
N ALA A 7 -6.42 11.33 -3.43
CA ALA A 7 -7.84 11.33 -3.08
C ALA A 7 -8.46 9.95 -3.28
N PHE A 8 -8.19 9.30 -4.41
CA PHE A 8 -8.71 7.97 -4.73
C PHE A 8 -8.27 6.92 -3.70
N SER A 9 -6.95 6.82 -3.44
CA SER A 9 -6.41 5.84 -2.50
C SER A 9 -6.90 6.08 -1.06
N LEU A 10 -6.98 7.34 -0.63
CA LEU A 10 -7.47 7.69 0.71
C LEU A 10 -8.96 7.39 0.86
N LEU A 11 -9.78 7.70 -0.15
CA LEU A 11 -11.20 7.35 -0.14
C LEU A 11 -11.42 5.85 -0.10
N ALA A 12 -10.66 5.08 -0.90
CA ALA A 12 -10.71 3.63 -0.87
C ALA A 12 -10.33 3.08 0.52
N PHE A 13 -9.29 3.66 1.13
CA PHE A 13 -8.83 3.25 2.46
C PHE A 13 -9.86 3.56 3.56
N ILE A 14 -10.43 4.76 3.56
CA ILE A 14 -11.51 5.14 4.49
C ILE A 14 -12.72 4.22 4.31
N PHE A 15 -13.09 3.94 3.05
CA PHE A 15 -14.21 3.05 2.75
C PHE A 15 -14.02 1.66 3.35
N VAL A 16 -12.84 1.03 3.18
CA VAL A 16 -12.63 -0.32 3.70
C VAL A 16 -12.49 -0.35 5.23
N ILE A 17 -11.99 0.72 5.85
CA ILE A 17 -12.00 0.86 7.31
C ILE A 17 -13.46 0.95 7.81
N ALA A 18 -14.28 1.78 7.18
CA ALA A 18 -15.71 1.85 7.52
C ALA A 18 -16.41 0.50 7.32
N PHE A 19 -16.09 -0.20 6.22
CA PHE A 19 -16.59 -1.55 5.96
C PHE A 19 -16.18 -2.54 7.06
N LEU A 20 -14.94 -2.54 7.50
CA LEU A 20 -14.48 -3.37 8.62
C LEU A 20 -15.34 -3.12 9.88
N PHE A 21 -15.62 -1.86 10.22
CA PHE A 21 -16.46 -1.52 11.36
C PHE A 21 -17.91 -2.00 11.20
N THR A 22 -18.49 -1.91 10.00
CA THR A 22 -19.85 -2.41 9.75
C THR A 22 -19.96 -3.92 9.85
N GLN A 23 -18.88 -4.65 9.59
CA GLN A 23 -18.84 -6.11 9.68
C GLN A 23 -18.39 -6.64 11.04
N TRP A 24 -17.95 -5.76 11.95
CA TRP A 24 -17.25 -6.12 13.19
C TRP A 24 -17.99 -7.15 14.05
N ASP A 25 -19.29 -6.96 14.24
CA ASP A 25 -20.12 -7.86 15.07
C ASP A 25 -20.40 -9.21 14.39
N SER A 26 -20.29 -9.29 13.08
CA SER A 26 -20.46 -10.53 12.30
C SER A 26 -19.16 -11.34 12.18
N LEU A 27 -18.01 -10.75 12.53
CA LEU A 27 -16.73 -11.44 12.47
C LEU A 27 -16.59 -12.50 13.56
N PRO A 28 -16.09 -13.70 13.25
CA PRO A 28 -15.74 -14.70 14.25
C PRO A 28 -14.56 -14.22 15.12
N GLU A 29 -14.42 -14.79 16.33
CA GLU A 29 -13.29 -14.48 17.23
C GLU A 29 -11.92 -14.74 16.61
N LYS A 30 -11.84 -15.73 15.71
CA LYS A 30 -10.62 -16.08 14.98
C LYS A 30 -10.78 -15.74 13.51
N VAL A 31 -9.90 -14.87 13.01
CA VAL A 31 -9.89 -14.38 11.64
C VAL A 31 -8.55 -14.63 10.96
N PRO A 32 -8.49 -14.65 9.62
CA PRO A 32 -7.24 -14.71 8.89
C PRO A 32 -6.39 -13.47 9.14
N VAL A 33 -5.17 -13.66 9.63
CA VAL A 33 -4.22 -12.55 9.92
C VAL A 33 -2.89 -12.70 9.20
N HIS A 34 -2.65 -13.86 8.56
CA HIS A 34 -1.48 -14.06 7.72
C HIS A 34 -1.83 -15.01 6.56
N TYR A 35 -1.20 -14.74 5.41
CA TYR A 35 -1.37 -15.50 4.18
C TYR A 35 -0.01 -15.92 3.65
N ASN A 36 0.05 -17.10 3.03
CA ASN A 36 1.26 -17.56 2.35
C ASN A 36 1.43 -16.88 0.98
N GLU A 37 2.51 -17.22 0.29
CA GLU A 37 2.86 -16.70 -1.05
C GLU A 37 1.82 -17.01 -2.13
N MET A 38 1.02 -18.06 -1.94
CA MET A 38 -0.10 -18.43 -2.83
C MET A 38 -1.41 -17.72 -2.46
N GLY A 39 -1.39 -16.84 -1.45
CA GLY A 39 -2.57 -16.13 -0.97
C GLY A 39 -3.51 -16.96 -0.10
N ASN A 40 -3.12 -18.17 0.31
CA ASN A 40 -3.91 -19.02 1.20
C ASN A 40 -3.68 -18.61 2.66
N VAL A 41 -4.72 -18.71 3.48
CA VAL A 41 -4.62 -18.47 4.93
C VAL A 41 -3.68 -19.51 5.54
N ASN A 42 -2.64 -19.05 6.24
CA ASN A 42 -1.72 -19.90 6.97
C ASN A 42 -1.63 -19.61 8.47
N ARG A 43 -2.28 -18.51 8.93
CA ARG A 43 -2.42 -18.21 10.35
C ARG A 43 -3.77 -17.53 10.64
N LEU A 44 -4.45 -18.02 11.66
CA LEU A 44 -5.60 -17.35 12.28
C LEU A 44 -5.14 -16.62 13.54
N GLY A 45 -5.65 -15.46 13.78
CA GLY A 45 -5.44 -14.65 14.98
C GLY A 45 -6.75 -14.13 15.55
N ASN A 46 -6.68 -13.33 16.61
CA ASN A 46 -7.87 -12.68 17.16
C ASN A 46 -8.35 -11.58 16.20
N LYS A 47 -9.65 -11.32 16.17
CA LYS A 47 -10.23 -10.31 15.26
C LYS A 47 -9.67 -8.90 15.48
N GLU A 48 -9.21 -8.59 16.69
CA GLU A 48 -8.55 -7.32 17.01
C GLU A 48 -7.24 -7.10 16.23
N GLU A 49 -6.57 -8.18 15.82
CA GLU A 49 -5.36 -8.08 15.00
C GLU A 49 -5.62 -7.45 13.62
N LEU A 50 -6.89 -7.47 13.13
CA LEU A 50 -7.25 -6.78 11.89
C LEU A 50 -7.01 -5.26 11.96
N PHE A 51 -7.04 -4.65 13.15
CA PHE A 51 -6.73 -3.22 13.31
C PHE A 51 -5.27 -2.87 13.06
N LEU A 52 -4.37 -3.86 13.03
CA LEU A 52 -2.98 -3.62 12.64
C LEU A 52 -2.86 -3.14 11.19
N LEU A 53 -3.74 -3.61 10.29
CA LEU A 53 -3.71 -3.21 8.87
C LEU A 53 -4.03 -1.72 8.68
N PRO A 54 -5.16 -1.17 9.18
CA PRO A 54 -5.42 0.27 9.10
C PRO A 54 -4.40 1.11 9.87
N LEU A 55 -3.88 0.62 10.99
CA LEU A 55 -2.84 1.32 11.75
C LEU A 55 -1.56 1.45 10.93
N LEU A 56 -1.04 0.35 10.40
CA LEU A 56 0.19 0.34 9.58
C LEU A 56 0.01 1.13 8.28
N GLY A 57 -1.14 0.97 7.60
CA GLY A 57 -1.46 1.73 6.39
C GLY A 57 -1.47 3.24 6.66
N THR A 58 -2.05 3.67 7.78
CA THR A 58 -2.07 5.08 8.20
C THR A 58 -0.66 5.59 8.50
N ILE A 59 0.14 4.85 9.27
CA ILE A 59 1.53 5.22 9.60
C ILE A 59 2.34 5.39 8.31
N LEU A 60 2.29 4.41 7.41
CA LEU A 60 3.01 4.47 6.14
C LEU A 60 2.56 5.66 5.27
N TRP A 61 1.25 5.92 5.19
CA TRP A 61 0.73 7.05 4.43
C TRP A 61 1.24 8.38 4.99
N VAL A 62 1.24 8.55 6.31
CA VAL A 62 1.74 9.77 6.99
C VAL A 62 3.23 9.92 6.77
N VAL A 63 4.03 8.87 7.04
CA VAL A 63 5.50 8.89 6.90
C VAL A 63 5.90 9.21 5.46
N LEU A 64 5.31 8.54 4.47
CA LEU A 64 5.62 8.79 3.06
C LEU A 64 5.09 10.15 2.57
N THR A 65 3.99 10.67 3.15
CA THR A 65 3.53 12.03 2.87
C THR A 65 4.49 13.09 3.41
N ILE A 66 5.09 12.85 4.58
CA ILE A 66 6.13 13.71 5.12
C ILE A 66 7.38 13.61 4.24
N LEU A 67 7.84 12.39 3.95
CA LEU A 67 9.01 12.16 3.11
C LEU A 67 8.87 12.84 1.74
N GLU A 68 7.71 12.79 1.10
CA GLU A 68 7.42 13.45 -0.18
C GLU A 68 7.71 14.97 -0.15
N LYS A 69 7.65 15.61 1.01
CA LYS A 69 7.95 17.06 1.15
C LYS A 69 9.44 17.36 1.15
N TYR A 70 10.29 16.37 1.46
CA TYR A 70 11.74 16.55 1.66
C TYR A 70 12.59 15.77 0.66
N PRO A 71 12.49 16.05 -0.67
CA PRO A 71 13.22 15.31 -1.69
C PRO A 71 14.73 15.45 -1.59
N HIS A 72 15.23 16.50 -0.92
CA HIS A 72 16.64 16.70 -0.66
C HIS A 72 17.25 15.67 0.31
N LEU A 73 16.43 14.91 1.00
CA LEU A 73 16.87 13.82 1.89
C LEU A 73 17.03 12.47 1.16
N TYR A 74 16.65 12.39 -0.13
CA TYR A 74 16.74 11.13 -0.86
C TYR A 74 18.16 10.92 -1.37
N ASN A 75 18.58 9.65 -1.46
CA ASN A 75 19.83 9.29 -2.09
C ASN A 75 19.64 9.19 -3.62
N TYR A 76 20.23 10.13 -4.34
CA TYR A 76 20.25 10.15 -5.81
C TYR A 76 21.58 9.63 -6.34
N LEU A 77 21.56 8.82 -7.40
CA LEU A 77 22.76 8.19 -7.95
C LEU A 77 23.61 9.15 -8.79
N ASN A 78 22.98 10.16 -9.41
CA ASN A 78 23.64 11.07 -10.37
C ASN A 78 23.17 12.52 -10.21
N LEU A 79 22.97 13.00 -8.97
CA LEU A 79 22.52 14.36 -8.72
C LEU A 79 23.58 15.39 -9.07
N THR A 80 23.24 16.33 -9.93
CA THR A 80 24.06 17.49 -10.31
C THR A 80 23.27 18.79 -10.10
N ASN A 81 23.94 19.96 -10.21
CA ASN A 81 23.22 21.23 -10.12
C ASN A 81 22.22 21.40 -11.27
N ASP A 82 22.55 20.91 -12.47
CA ASP A 82 21.75 21.08 -13.68
C ASP A 82 20.49 20.20 -13.67
N ASN A 83 20.56 18.99 -13.11
CA ASN A 83 19.45 18.05 -13.10
C ASN A 83 18.64 18.03 -11.78
N ARG A 84 19.06 18.77 -10.75
CA ARG A 84 18.49 18.76 -9.41
C ARG A 84 16.95 18.91 -9.39
N VAL A 85 16.44 19.88 -10.13
CA VAL A 85 14.99 20.17 -10.18
C VAL A 85 14.22 18.98 -10.73
N THR A 86 14.72 18.38 -11.79
CA THR A 86 14.12 17.19 -12.43
C THR A 86 14.20 15.97 -11.52
N GLN A 87 15.35 15.74 -10.90
CA GLN A 87 15.58 14.63 -9.96
C GLN A 87 14.61 14.72 -8.77
N TYR A 88 14.50 15.89 -8.15
CA TYR A 88 13.56 16.12 -7.02
C TYR A 88 12.11 15.92 -7.42
N LYS A 89 11.73 16.35 -8.63
CA LYS A 89 10.37 16.13 -9.16
C LYS A 89 10.09 14.63 -9.37
N ASN A 90 11.05 13.90 -9.94
CA ASN A 90 10.93 12.46 -10.17
C ASN A 90 10.88 11.68 -8.85
N GLY A 91 11.77 11.99 -7.90
CA GLY A 91 11.76 11.37 -6.57
C GLY A 91 10.46 11.60 -5.82
N LYS A 92 9.94 12.84 -5.79
CA LYS A 92 8.62 13.15 -5.20
C LYS A 92 7.49 12.36 -5.86
N LEU A 93 7.55 12.18 -7.18
CA LEU A 93 6.50 11.44 -7.88
C LEU A 93 6.59 9.94 -7.57
N MET A 94 7.79 9.38 -7.52
CA MET A 94 8.03 7.98 -7.13
C MET A 94 7.46 7.69 -5.73
N VAL A 95 7.83 8.51 -4.74
CA VAL A 95 7.33 8.35 -3.35
C VAL A 95 5.81 8.51 -3.28
N ASN A 96 5.24 9.45 -4.05
CA ASN A 96 3.79 9.63 -4.09
C ASN A 96 3.08 8.41 -4.69
N VAL A 97 3.59 7.84 -5.78
CA VAL A 97 2.99 6.62 -6.38
C VAL A 97 3.12 5.46 -5.42
N LEU A 98 4.33 5.20 -4.89
CA LEU A 98 4.57 4.12 -3.93
C LEU A 98 3.67 4.22 -2.69
N LYS A 99 3.51 5.41 -2.14
CA LYS A 99 2.59 5.66 -1.01
C LYS A 99 1.17 5.20 -1.31
N ASN A 100 0.66 5.56 -2.48
CA ASN A 100 -0.71 5.22 -2.86
C ASN A 100 -0.88 3.74 -3.21
N GLU A 101 0.13 3.12 -3.82
CA GLU A 101 0.17 1.67 -4.05
C GLU A 101 0.09 0.90 -2.73
N LEU A 102 0.87 1.30 -1.72
CA LEU A 102 0.85 0.68 -0.40
C LEU A 102 -0.50 0.84 0.30
N VAL A 103 -1.10 2.04 0.25
CA VAL A 103 -2.43 2.27 0.86
C VAL A 103 -3.50 1.43 0.18
N LEU A 104 -3.46 1.31 -1.15
CA LEU A 104 -4.39 0.42 -1.88
C LEU A 104 -4.16 -1.05 -1.55
N LEU A 105 -2.90 -1.46 -1.33
CA LEU A 105 -2.59 -2.80 -0.83
C LEU A 105 -3.25 -3.05 0.52
N PHE A 106 -3.05 -2.15 1.51
CA PHE A 106 -3.68 -2.30 2.82
C PHE A 106 -5.21 -2.29 2.72
N SER A 107 -5.78 -1.46 1.84
CA SER A 107 -7.22 -1.46 1.55
C SER A 107 -7.70 -2.82 1.06
N PHE A 108 -6.98 -3.42 0.13
CA PHE A 108 -7.28 -4.75 -0.39
C PHE A 108 -7.16 -5.83 0.70
N LEU A 109 -6.09 -5.79 1.50
CA LEU A 109 -5.87 -6.74 2.59
C LEU A 109 -6.99 -6.69 3.64
N ILE A 110 -7.41 -5.49 4.06
CA ILE A 110 -8.52 -5.31 5.00
C ILE A 110 -9.81 -5.91 4.41
N LEU A 111 -10.16 -5.50 3.19
CA LEU A 111 -11.36 -5.98 2.52
C LEU A 111 -11.37 -7.51 2.41
N GLN A 112 -10.25 -8.07 1.95
CA GLN A 112 -10.17 -9.50 1.70
C GLN A 112 -10.14 -10.31 3.00
N SER A 113 -9.46 -9.84 4.05
CA SER A 113 -9.47 -10.49 5.36
C SER A 113 -10.87 -10.56 5.96
N VAL A 114 -11.67 -9.49 5.84
CA VAL A 114 -13.08 -9.50 6.25
C VAL A 114 -13.89 -10.50 5.40
N ARG A 115 -13.71 -10.52 4.08
CA ARG A 115 -14.42 -11.45 3.19
C ARG A 115 -14.07 -12.91 3.47
N VAL A 116 -12.81 -13.20 3.74
CA VAL A 116 -12.39 -14.56 4.11
C VAL A 116 -12.95 -14.95 5.48
N ALA A 117 -12.90 -14.04 6.46
CA ALA A 117 -13.45 -14.28 7.80
C ALA A 117 -14.96 -14.55 7.79
N THR A 118 -15.70 -13.92 6.87
CA THR A 118 -17.16 -14.12 6.70
C THR A 118 -17.52 -15.25 5.73
N GLY A 119 -16.53 -15.97 5.19
CA GLY A 119 -16.75 -17.06 4.23
C GLY A 119 -17.07 -16.61 2.81
N ALA A 120 -16.97 -15.31 2.50
CA ALA A 120 -17.22 -14.78 1.16
C ALA A 120 -16.01 -14.88 0.21
N ALA A 121 -14.87 -15.35 0.69
CA ALA A 121 -13.67 -15.64 -0.09
C ALA A 121 -12.83 -16.71 0.59
N GLU A 122 -11.94 -17.39 -0.17
CA GLU A 122 -11.08 -18.46 0.36
C GLU A 122 -9.68 -17.96 0.76
N GLY A 123 -9.23 -16.83 0.20
CA GLY A 123 -7.91 -16.25 0.45
C GLY A 123 -7.70 -14.96 -0.35
N LEU A 124 -6.44 -14.54 -0.51
CA LEU A 124 -6.08 -13.35 -1.29
C LEU A 124 -6.16 -13.58 -2.80
N GLY A 125 -6.18 -14.84 -3.23
CA GLY A 125 -6.05 -15.27 -4.62
C GLY A 125 -4.59 -15.57 -5.01
N ALA A 126 -4.39 -16.60 -5.82
CA ALA A 126 -3.05 -17.12 -6.15
C ALA A 126 -2.15 -16.09 -6.89
N ALA A 127 -2.74 -15.18 -7.65
CA ALA A 127 -1.99 -14.15 -8.38
C ALA A 127 -1.66 -12.89 -7.56
N PHE A 128 -2.20 -12.76 -6.35
CA PHE A 128 -2.07 -11.53 -5.55
C PHE A 128 -0.62 -11.14 -5.32
N GLY A 129 0.21 -12.04 -4.80
CA GLY A 129 1.62 -11.77 -4.52
C GLY A 129 2.38 -11.34 -5.76
N THR A 130 2.20 -12.05 -6.87
CA THR A 130 2.84 -11.74 -8.15
C THR A 130 2.42 -10.37 -8.68
N ILE A 131 1.12 -10.06 -8.68
CA ILE A 131 0.60 -8.76 -9.13
C ILE A 131 1.18 -7.63 -8.26
N PHE A 132 1.09 -7.79 -6.94
CA PHE A 132 1.58 -6.78 -6.00
C PHE A 132 3.08 -6.50 -6.20
N LEU A 133 3.91 -7.53 -6.22
CA LEU A 133 5.36 -7.38 -6.41
C LEU A 133 5.67 -6.75 -7.78
N THR A 134 4.96 -7.15 -8.84
CA THR A 134 5.14 -6.58 -10.17
C THR A 134 4.81 -5.08 -10.19
N VAL A 135 3.75 -4.65 -9.53
CA VAL A 135 3.36 -3.24 -9.44
C VAL A 135 4.41 -2.43 -8.68
N ILE A 136 4.79 -2.88 -7.48
CA ILE A 136 5.77 -2.16 -6.63
C ILE A 136 7.14 -2.09 -7.31
N PHE A 137 7.69 -3.22 -7.75
CA PHE A 137 9.01 -3.25 -8.41
C PHE A 137 8.99 -2.58 -9.77
N GLY A 138 7.88 -2.68 -10.52
CA GLY A 138 7.66 -1.97 -11.77
C GLY A 138 7.71 -0.45 -11.59
N ASN A 139 7.04 0.07 -10.55
CA ASN A 139 7.11 1.48 -10.18
C ASN A 139 8.56 1.90 -9.85
N ILE A 140 9.21 1.18 -8.94
CA ILE A 140 10.60 1.48 -8.55
C ILE A 140 11.53 1.47 -9.77
N LEU A 141 11.46 0.44 -10.59
CA LEU A 141 12.28 0.31 -11.80
C LEU A 141 12.02 1.43 -12.81
N PHE A 142 10.74 1.76 -13.06
CA PHE A 142 10.36 2.85 -13.95
C PHE A 142 10.99 4.18 -13.51
N PHE A 143 10.87 4.52 -12.24
CA PHE A 143 11.42 5.77 -11.73
C PHE A 143 12.94 5.74 -11.63
N LEU A 144 13.54 4.60 -11.33
CA LEU A 144 15.00 4.45 -11.34
C LEU A 144 15.57 4.73 -12.75
N ILE A 145 14.99 4.11 -13.78
CA ILE A 145 15.40 4.36 -15.17
C ILE A 145 15.20 5.84 -15.53
N ARG A 146 14.09 6.44 -15.12
CA ARG A 146 13.80 7.84 -15.38
C ARG A 146 14.78 8.78 -14.69
N ILE A 147 15.18 8.46 -13.46
CA ILE A 147 16.18 9.20 -12.69
C ILE A 147 17.56 9.08 -13.34
N LEU A 148 17.95 7.89 -13.80
CA LEU A 148 19.25 7.67 -14.44
C LEU A 148 19.39 8.35 -15.81
N ARG A 149 18.27 8.64 -16.47
CA ARG A 149 18.24 9.31 -17.80
C ARG A 149 18.08 10.83 -17.75
N SER A 150 17.96 11.42 -16.56
CA SER A 150 17.70 12.86 -16.39
C SER A 150 18.89 13.67 -15.88
#